data_bf4d8fabf47773fa3f3d8730a927be2d
#
_entry.id   bf4d8fabf47773fa3f3d8730a927be2d
#
_cell.length_a   1.000
_cell.length_b   1.000
_cell.length_c   1.000
_cell.angle_alpha   90.00
_cell.angle_beta   90.00
_cell.angle_gamma   90.00
#
_symmetry.space_group_name_H-M   'P 1'
#
loop_
_entity.id
_entity.type
_entity.pdbx_description
1 polymer ?
#
loop_
_entity_poly.entity_id
_entity_poly.type
_entity_poly.pdbx_seq_one_letter_code
_entity_poly.pdbx_strand_id
1 'polypeptide(L)'
;MNHQPDDLIDWKTFTETRNLLGAGFVRILGYFREDGTKSVAAIEEAVRFKDSAKLVLPAHTLKGESWQFGADKLAMLSEEIEVAARHYVEIHQDPSELVEKIVELRPIFEATLAALESEASPLVDRRPSTLSQRNALGGMNYGRL
;
A
#
# COMPACT_ATOMS: atom_id res chain seq x y z
N MET A 1 -4.45 -9.11 -15.44
CA MET A 1 -5.69 -8.62 -14.84
C MET A 1 -5.55 -7.18 -14.43
N ASN A 2 -6.56 -6.38 -14.74
CA ASN A 2 -6.54 -4.95 -14.40
C ASN A 2 -7.18 -4.73 -13.04
N HIS A 3 -6.54 -3.89 -12.26
CA HIS A 3 -7.09 -3.47 -10.97
C HIS A 3 -7.47 -2.01 -11.06
N GLN A 4 -8.74 -1.74 -10.85
CA GLN A 4 -9.24 -0.38 -10.88
C GLN A 4 -8.96 0.31 -9.54
N PRO A 5 -8.65 1.63 -9.55
CA PRO A 5 -8.38 2.32 -8.29
C PRO A 5 -9.49 2.20 -7.25
N ASP A 6 -10.75 2.15 -7.70
CA ASP A 6 -11.86 2.03 -6.76
C ASP A 6 -11.90 0.66 -6.09
N ASP A 7 -11.34 -0.37 -6.72
CA ASP A 7 -11.26 -1.71 -6.14
C ASP A 7 -10.09 -1.83 -5.17
N LEU A 8 -9.07 -1.01 -5.34
CA LEU A 8 -7.83 -1.11 -4.58
C LEU A 8 -7.85 -0.27 -3.32
N ILE A 9 -8.52 0.88 -3.34
CA ILE A 9 -8.36 1.90 -2.32
C ILE A 9 -9.73 2.36 -1.82
N ASP A 10 -9.84 2.43 -0.49
CA ASP A 10 -10.94 3.11 0.17
C ASP A 10 -10.61 4.60 0.19
N TRP A 11 -11.20 5.33 -0.76
CA TRP A 11 -10.87 6.75 -0.93
C TRP A 11 -11.30 7.62 0.23
N LYS A 12 -12.29 7.16 1.01
CA LYS A 12 -12.67 7.87 2.23
C LYS A 12 -11.52 7.84 3.24
N THR A 13 -10.96 6.66 3.48
CA THR A 13 -9.81 6.51 4.37
C THR A 13 -8.61 7.29 3.84
N PHE A 14 -8.36 7.21 2.54
CA PHE A 14 -7.27 7.96 1.91
C PHE A 14 -7.40 9.46 2.19
N THR A 15 -8.60 10.00 2.00
CA THR A 15 -8.86 11.42 2.20
C THR A 15 -8.68 11.81 3.66
N GLU A 16 -9.17 10.97 4.57
CA GLU A 16 -9.01 11.23 6.01
C GLU A 16 -7.54 11.27 6.40
N THR A 17 -6.76 10.31 5.90
CA THR A 17 -5.33 10.26 6.20
C THR A 17 -4.61 11.46 5.61
N ARG A 18 -4.95 11.83 4.37
CA ARG A 18 -4.35 13.00 3.73
C ARG A 18 -4.64 14.26 4.54
N ASN A 19 -5.88 14.41 5.00
CA ASN A 19 -6.26 15.58 5.78
C ASN A 19 -5.56 15.59 7.14
N LEU A 20 -5.44 14.43 7.77
CA LEU A 20 -4.81 14.32 9.07
C LEU A 20 -3.31 14.63 8.99
N LEU A 21 -2.63 14.15 7.97
CA LEU A 21 -1.18 14.33 7.84
C LEU A 21 -0.82 15.69 7.24
N GLY A 22 -1.74 16.29 6.51
CA GLY A 22 -1.51 17.62 5.93
C GLY A 22 -0.26 17.67 5.07
N ALA A 23 0.62 18.63 5.38
CA ALA A 23 1.83 18.85 4.58
C ALA A 23 2.78 17.66 4.61
N GLY A 24 2.66 16.80 5.60
CA GLY A 24 3.51 15.61 5.72
C GLY A 24 3.07 14.44 4.88
N PHE A 25 1.89 14.54 4.25
CA PHE A 25 1.30 13.38 3.57
C PHE A 25 2.20 12.82 2.47
N VAL A 26 2.75 13.70 1.62
CA VAL A 26 3.58 13.26 0.49
C VAL A 26 4.84 12.55 0.99
N ARG A 27 5.44 13.05 2.07
CA ARG A 27 6.63 12.43 2.63
C ARG A 27 6.31 11.05 3.20
N ILE A 28 5.20 10.94 3.93
CA ILE A 28 4.81 9.65 4.51
C ILE A 28 4.46 8.64 3.41
N LEU A 29 3.82 9.11 2.35
CA LEU A 29 3.55 8.26 1.19
C LEU A 29 4.86 7.79 0.54
N GLY A 30 5.88 8.66 0.52
CA GLY A 30 7.20 8.28 0.02
C GLY A 30 7.83 7.18 0.84
N TYR A 31 7.67 7.23 2.16
CA TYR A 31 8.14 6.13 3.02
C TYR A 31 7.41 4.83 2.71
N PHE A 32 6.09 4.91 2.46
CA PHE A 32 5.34 3.73 2.08
C PHE A 32 5.88 3.12 0.79
N ARG A 33 6.23 3.96 -0.18
CA ARG A 33 6.85 3.48 -1.43
C ARG A 33 8.14 2.72 -1.14
N GLU A 34 9.02 3.30 -0.34
CA GLU A 34 10.31 2.69 -0.05
C GLU A 34 10.17 1.43 0.77
N ASP A 35 9.41 1.51 1.85
CA ASP A 35 9.25 0.37 2.75
C ASP A 35 8.43 -0.74 2.10
N GLY A 36 7.41 -0.37 1.33
CA GLY A 36 6.59 -1.36 0.64
C GLY A 36 7.37 -2.11 -0.42
N THR A 37 8.22 -1.38 -1.16
CA THR A 37 9.08 -2.03 -2.16
C THR A 37 9.99 -3.06 -1.51
N LYS A 38 10.58 -2.70 -0.36
CA LYS A 38 11.44 -3.62 0.38
C LYS A 38 10.65 -4.81 0.93
N SER A 39 9.45 -4.56 1.45
CA SER A 39 8.63 -5.63 2.00
C SER A 39 8.21 -6.62 0.92
N VAL A 40 7.78 -6.13 -0.25
CA VAL A 40 7.39 -7.02 -1.34
C VAL A 40 8.58 -7.88 -1.77
N ALA A 41 9.75 -7.26 -1.93
CA ALA A 41 10.96 -8.00 -2.32
C ALA A 41 11.34 -9.04 -1.28
N ALA A 42 11.23 -8.69 0.01
CA ALA A 42 11.55 -9.62 1.09
C ALA A 42 10.59 -10.80 1.12
N ILE A 43 9.30 -10.55 0.85
CA ILE A 43 8.30 -11.62 0.81
C ILE A 43 8.60 -12.56 -0.36
N GLU A 44 8.90 -12.00 -1.53
CA GLU A 44 9.24 -12.81 -2.69
C GLU A 44 10.48 -13.66 -2.45
N GLU A 45 11.48 -13.08 -1.81
CA GLU A 45 12.70 -13.82 -1.50
C GLU A 45 12.43 -14.93 -0.49
N ALA A 46 11.65 -14.63 0.55
CA ALA A 46 11.36 -15.61 1.60
C ALA A 46 10.64 -16.84 1.03
N VAL A 47 9.67 -16.62 0.13
CA VAL A 47 8.97 -17.78 -0.45
C VAL A 47 9.88 -18.55 -1.39
N ARG A 48 10.76 -17.84 -2.11
CA ARG A 48 11.70 -18.52 -3.00
C ARG A 48 12.65 -19.42 -2.24
N PHE A 49 13.08 -18.99 -1.04
CA PHE A 49 13.96 -19.79 -0.19
C PHE A 49 13.18 -20.67 0.79
N LYS A 50 11.86 -20.74 0.65
CA LYS A 50 11.00 -21.63 1.45
C LYS A 50 11.13 -21.39 2.95
N ASP A 51 11.20 -20.11 3.31
CA ASP A 51 11.40 -19.68 4.69
C ASP A 51 10.14 -19.00 5.21
N SER A 52 9.28 -19.77 5.87
CA SER A 52 8.01 -19.27 6.38
C SER A 52 8.21 -18.18 7.42
N ALA A 53 9.22 -18.33 8.28
CA ALA A 53 9.44 -17.35 9.36
C ALA A 53 9.77 -15.98 8.78
N LYS A 54 10.53 -15.91 7.70
CA LYS A 54 10.93 -14.64 7.11
C LYS A 54 9.82 -13.94 6.35
N LEU A 55 8.69 -14.60 6.15
CA LEU A 55 7.53 -13.95 5.55
C LEU A 55 6.77 -13.07 6.54
N VAL A 56 6.85 -13.40 7.83
CA VAL A 56 5.93 -12.82 8.82
C VAL A 56 6.11 -11.32 8.95
N LEU A 57 7.34 -10.86 9.21
CA LEU A 57 7.56 -9.43 9.48
C LEU A 57 7.26 -8.53 8.29
N PRO A 58 7.76 -8.81 7.07
CA PRO A 58 7.45 -7.93 5.95
C PRO A 58 5.97 -7.91 5.59
N ALA A 59 5.27 -9.04 5.74
CA ALA A 59 3.83 -9.07 5.49
C ALA A 59 3.08 -8.24 6.53
N HIS A 60 3.48 -8.36 7.79
CA HIS A 60 2.87 -7.57 8.88
C HIS A 60 3.07 -6.07 8.64
N THR A 61 4.30 -5.68 8.30
CA THR A 61 4.62 -4.27 8.06
C THR A 61 3.82 -3.72 6.89
N LEU A 62 3.78 -4.47 5.79
CA LEU A 62 3.06 -4.03 4.61
C LEU A 62 1.56 -3.90 4.89
N LYS A 63 1.02 -4.82 5.68
CA LYS A 63 -0.39 -4.77 6.07
C LYS A 63 -0.71 -3.45 6.79
N GLY A 64 0.08 -3.12 7.81
CA GLY A 64 -0.17 -1.93 8.61
C GLY A 64 -0.07 -0.66 7.79
N GLU A 65 0.95 -0.57 6.96
CA GLU A 65 1.14 0.61 6.12
C GLU A 65 0.02 0.75 5.08
N SER A 66 -0.42 -0.38 4.55
CA SER A 66 -1.51 -0.37 3.55
C SER A 66 -2.82 0.11 4.17
N TRP A 67 -3.14 -0.35 5.38
CA TRP A 67 -4.36 0.09 6.06
C TRP A 67 -4.35 1.60 6.29
N GLN A 68 -3.18 2.16 6.58
CA GLN A 68 -3.08 3.59 6.86
C GLN A 68 -3.56 4.44 5.68
N PHE A 69 -3.31 4.01 4.46
CA PHE A 69 -3.67 4.76 3.26
C PHE A 69 -4.99 4.30 2.64
N GLY A 70 -5.71 3.39 3.28
CA GLY A 70 -6.94 2.87 2.70
C GLY A 70 -6.69 1.87 1.58
N ALA A 71 -5.47 1.33 1.47
CA ALA A 71 -5.13 0.36 0.44
C ALA A 71 -5.62 -1.02 0.88
N ASP A 72 -6.96 -1.18 0.88
CA ASP A 72 -7.62 -2.31 1.54
C ASP A 72 -7.26 -3.64 0.89
N LYS A 73 -7.21 -3.68 -0.43
CA LYS A 73 -6.94 -4.95 -1.12
C LYS A 73 -5.51 -5.42 -0.83
N LEU A 74 -4.55 -4.50 -0.87
CA LEU A 74 -3.17 -4.83 -0.54
C LEU A 74 -3.05 -5.23 0.92
N ALA A 75 -3.75 -4.52 1.81
CA ALA A 75 -3.72 -4.84 3.23
C ALA A 75 -4.28 -6.24 3.50
N MET A 76 -5.39 -6.58 2.84
CA MET A 76 -6.01 -7.90 3.05
C MET A 76 -5.13 -9.02 2.51
N LEU A 77 -4.51 -8.83 1.36
CA LEU A 77 -3.59 -9.83 0.81
C LEU A 77 -2.38 -10.01 1.74
N SER A 78 -1.83 -8.89 2.24
CA SER A 78 -0.70 -8.94 3.18
C SER A 78 -1.09 -9.68 4.45
N GLU A 79 -2.30 -9.45 4.94
CA GLU A 79 -2.78 -10.15 6.13
C GLU A 79 -2.92 -11.64 5.88
N GLU A 80 -3.44 -12.04 4.73
CA GLU A 80 -3.55 -13.46 4.41
C GLU A 80 -2.19 -14.13 4.39
N ILE A 81 -1.20 -13.44 3.82
CA ILE A 81 0.15 -13.97 3.78
C ILE A 81 0.72 -14.08 5.20
N GLU A 82 0.52 -13.06 6.02
CA GLU A 82 1.03 -13.08 7.40
C GLU A 82 0.40 -14.21 8.21
N VAL A 83 -0.92 -14.34 8.15
CA VAL A 83 -1.62 -15.35 8.95
C VAL A 83 -1.19 -16.75 8.54
N ALA A 84 -1.12 -17.00 7.23
CA ALA A 84 -0.69 -18.31 6.75
C ALA A 84 0.76 -18.60 7.12
N ALA A 85 1.64 -17.59 7.01
CA ALA A 85 3.05 -17.78 7.34
C ALA A 85 3.22 -18.13 8.82
N ARG A 86 2.48 -17.44 9.71
CA ARG A 86 2.55 -17.75 11.14
C ARG A 86 2.12 -19.18 11.42
N HIS A 87 1.07 -19.63 10.71
CA HIS A 87 0.61 -21.02 10.86
C HIS A 87 1.68 -22.00 10.40
N TYR A 88 2.31 -21.73 9.25
CA TYR A 88 3.35 -22.64 8.74
C TYR A 88 4.56 -22.70 9.68
N VAL A 89 4.90 -21.59 10.32
CA VAL A 89 5.96 -21.61 11.33
C VAL A 89 5.58 -22.55 12.47
N GLU A 90 4.34 -22.49 12.95
CA GLU A 90 3.89 -23.33 14.05
C GLU A 90 3.95 -24.81 13.73
N ILE A 91 3.62 -25.18 12.49
CA ILE A 91 3.59 -26.60 12.09
C ILE A 91 4.85 -27.02 11.34
N HIS A 92 5.87 -26.16 11.31
CA HIS A 92 7.16 -26.45 10.69
C HIS A 92 7.02 -26.80 9.21
N GLN A 93 6.17 -26.05 8.51
CA GLN A 93 5.92 -26.25 7.09
C GLN A 93 6.52 -25.11 6.29
N ASP A 94 7.02 -25.41 5.08
CA ASP A 94 7.47 -24.35 4.19
C ASP A 94 6.28 -23.65 3.56
N PRO A 95 6.50 -22.45 2.95
CA PRO A 95 5.39 -21.63 2.47
C PRO A 95 5.00 -21.90 1.01
N SER A 96 5.28 -23.08 0.48
CA SER A 96 5.04 -23.35 -0.95
C SER A 96 3.60 -23.13 -1.35
N GLU A 97 2.65 -23.35 -0.44
CA GLU A 97 1.23 -23.16 -0.75
C GLU A 97 0.84 -21.70 -0.90
N LEU A 98 1.72 -20.78 -0.49
CA LEU A 98 1.46 -19.35 -0.63
C LEU A 98 1.93 -18.78 -1.96
N VAL A 99 2.58 -19.54 -2.80
CA VAL A 99 3.18 -19.01 -4.03
C VAL A 99 2.14 -18.29 -4.90
N GLU A 100 0.95 -18.86 -5.06
CA GLU A 100 -0.06 -18.26 -5.92
C GLU A 100 -0.53 -16.91 -5.39
N LYS A 101 -0.65 -16.76 -4.06
CA LYS A 101 -1.01 -15.48 -3.47
C LYS A 101 0.13 -14.47 -3.62
N ILE A 102 1.35 -14.94 -3.46
CA ILE A 102 2.50 -14.04 -3.46
C ILE A 102 2.79 -13.52 -4.86
N VAL A 103 2.50 -14.29 -5.91
CA VAL A 103 2.69 -13.77 -7.26
C VAL A 103 1.71 -12.63 -7.58
N GLU A 104 0.60 -12.52 -6.86
CA GLU A 104 -0.32 -11.40 -7.04
C GLU A 104 0.13 -10.14 -6.32
N LEU A 105 1.06 -10.27 -5.39
CA LEU A 105 1.39 -9.17 -4.47
C LEU A 105 2.02 -7.98 -5.20
N ARG A 106 3.05 -8.23 -6.03
CA ARG A 106 3.73 -7.13 -6.71
C ARG A 106 2.82 -6.35 -7.65
N PRO A 107 2.03 -7.02 -8.52
CA PRO A 107 1.11 -6.25 -9.38
C PRO A 107 0.12 -5.41 -8.58
N ILE A 108 -0.41 -5.96 -7.48
CA ILE A 108 -1.36 -5.22 -6.65
C ILE A 108 -0.66 -4.06 -5.95
N PHE A 109 0.56 -4.29 -5.44
CA PHE A 109 1.32 -3.21 -4.81
C PHE A 109 1.61 -2.08 -5.80
N GLU A 110 2.06 -2.42 -7.00
CA GLU A 110 2.41 -1.40 -7.98
C GLU A 110 1.20 -0.61 -8.45
N ALA A 111 0.07 -1.30 -8.67
CA ALA A 111 -1.16 -0.62 -9.06
C ALA A 111 -1.66 0.28 -7.93
N THR A 112 -1.58 -0.20 -6.69
CA THR A 112 -1.98 0.58 -5.52
C THR A 112 -1.13 1.83 -5.38
N LEU A 113 0.19 1.66 -5.47
CA LEU A 113 1.10 2.78 -5.31
C LEU A 113 0.87 3.83 -6.41
N ALA A 114 0.67 3.38 -7.65
CA ALA A 114 0.40 4.30 -8.75
C ALA A 114 -0.87 5.10 -8.51
N ALA A 115 -1.93 4.44 -8.00
CA ALA A 115 -3.19 5.11 -7.72
C ALA A 115 -3.03 6.12 -6.59
N LEU A 116 -2.33 5.75 -5.52
CA LEU A 116 -2.11 6.66 -4.39
C LEU A 116 -1.29 7.86 -4.81
N GLU A 117 -0.23 7.64 -5.57
CA GLU A 117 0.65 8.73 -5.99
C GLU A 117 -0.03 9.66 -6.98
N SER A 118 -0.86 9.11 -7.83
CA SER A 118 -1.62 9.93 -8.77
C SER A 118 -2.53 10.93 -8.03
N GLU A 119 -3.21 10.46 -6.99
CA GLU A 119 -4.10 11.33 -6.21
C GLU A 119 -3.36 12.26 -5.28
N ALA A 120 -2.14 11.91 -4.89
CA ALA A 120 -1.35 12.75 -4.00
C ALA A 120 -0.60 13.85 -4.75
N SER A 121 -0.47 13.72 -6.06
CA SER A 121 0.32 14.67 -6.85
C SER A 121 -0.29 16.06 -6.81
N PRO A 122 0.51 17.09 -6.58
CA PRO A 122 0.00 18.46 -6.65
C PRO A 122 -0.41 18.89 -8.05
N LEU A 123 -0.03 18.11 -9.07
CA LEU A 123 -0.39 18.39 -10.45
C LEU A 123 -1.74 17.80 -10.86
N VAL A 124 -2.34 16.96 -10.00
CA VAL A 124 -3.64 16.36 -10.29
C VAL A 124 -4.74 17.35 -9.93
N ASP A 125 -5.70 17.53 -10.85
CA ASP A 125 -6.89 18.35 -10.62
C ASP A 125 -7.86 17.54 -9.78
N ARG A 126 -8.06 17.98 -8.55
CA ARG A 126 -8.90 17.23 -7.61
C ARG A 126 -10.28 17.76 -7.46
N ARG A 127 -10.71 18.70 -8.18
CA ARG A 127 -11.91 19.26 -7.91
C ARG A 127 -13.11 18.54 -7.91
N PRO A 128 -13.55 18.61 -7.38
CA PRO A 128 -14.53 18.28 -7.54
C PRO A 128 -15.21 19.07 -7.62
N SER A 129 -14.77 19.37 -7.48
CA SER A 129 -15.01 19.93 -7.54
C SER A 129 -15.21 20.84 -7.15
N THR A 130 -15.28 21.30 -7.12
CA THR A 130 -15.18 22.15 -6.96
C THR A 130 -14.62 22.98 -6.45
N LEU A 131 -14.28 23.04 -6.69
CA LEU A 131 -13.63 23.80 -6.57
C LEU A 131 -13.09 24.57 -6.20
N SER A 132 -13.26 24.65 -6.24
CA SER A 132 -12.65 25.20 -6.29
C SER A 132 -11.94 25.78 -5.79
N GLN A 133 -11.90 25.58 -6.04
CA GLN A 133 -11.19 25.90 -5.96
C GLN A 133 -10.29 26.44 -5.46
N ARG A 134 -10.20 26.53 -5.67
CA ARG A 134 -9.19 26.76 -5.63
C ARG A 134 -8.45 27.42 -5.06
N ASN A 135 -8.56 27.22 -5.13
CA ASN A 135 -7.86 27.58 -4.94
C ASN A 135 -7.19 27.84 -4.31
N ALA A 136 -7.48 27.74 -4.39
CA ALA A 136 -6.73 27.84 -4.19
C ALA A 136 -5.82 27.94 -3.59
N LEU A 137 -5.81 27.52 -3.73
CA LEU A 137 -4.84 27.59 -3.67
C LEU A 137 -4.04 27.76 -3.30
N GLY A 138 -4.34 27.74 -3.35
CA GLY A 138 -3.62 27.84 -3.51
C GLY A 138 -3.00 27.67 -3.00
N GLY A 139 -3.11 27.50 -3.01
CA GLY A 139 -2.52 27.29 -3.02
C GLY A 139 -1.97 26.93 -2.43
N MET A 140 -2.00 26.67 -2.51
CA MET A 140 -1.43 26.27 -2.42
C MET A 140 -0.61 26.13 -1.94
N ASN A 141 -0.68 25.94 -1.80
CA ASN A 141 0.13 25.64 -1.76
C ASN A 141 0.79 25.13 -1.24
N TYR A 142 0.66 24.59 -1.23
CA TYR A 142 1.43 23.90 -1.11
C TYR A 142 2.42 23.78 -1.18
N GLY A 143 2.45 23.68 -1.33
CA GLY A 143 3.30 23.37 -1.67
C GLY A 143 4.03 23.43 -1.34
N ARG A 144 4.03 23.58 -1.40
CA ARG A 144 4.73 23.43 -1.28
C ARG A 144 5.37 23.10 -0.94
N LEU A 145 5.42 22.65 -0.97
CA LEU A 145 6.00 22.07 -0.65
C LEU A 145 6.78 21.95 -0.58
#